data_a9fbc7f7e964e561509ac13f952ecbd1
#
_entry.id   a9fbc7f7e964e561509ac13f952ecbd1
#
_cell.length_a   1.000
_cell.length_b   1.000
_cell.length_c   1.000
_cell.angle_alpha   90.00
_cell.angle_beta   90.00
_cell.angle_gamma   90.00
#
_symmetry.space_group_name_H-M   'P 1'
#
loop_
_entity.id
_entity.type
_entity.pdbx_description
1 polymer ?
#
loop_
_entity_poly.entity_id
_entity_poly.type
_entity_poly.pdbx_seq_one_letter_code
_entity_poly.pdbx_strand_id
1 'polypeptide(L)'
;MRFFIFFLFIIVVFTSTSKAQDNKNYSREFLFMNENDIYLFMNKDGYYTNGFLFQYSKLASSKKNKTIQRFSLGQNIYTVGDRRATWRWEAPFDRPYCGYLFLKYTNDKFTTENTLFSTSAEVGVTGDWAFGRQLQEWYHRVLSLFNYPYWQTQIPNQFGINVGFKYATSITNTNNQYSKFKIVPIAEANVGTFFINAKTGAYFCLGKFKKNSNSALFNAVIQKKDNPTNNSNEFFLYLYPQIIYQAYNATVQGNIFRKETNPNVFETSVNPLMFQQTLGVAYTKNRWTSKLELVYQTKEAKTQVKDNGYAGLHFAYRF
;
A
#
# COMPACT_ATOMS: atom_id res chain seq x y z
N MET A 1 0.84 26.88 -2.80
CA MET A 1 0.48 27.50 -1.51
C MET A 1 -0.61 26.70 -0.78
N ARG A 2 -1.75 26.30 -1.41
CA ARG A 2 -2.82 25.52 -0.75
C ARG A 2 -2.37 24.13 -0.26
N PHE A 3 -1.49 23.42 -0.98
CA PHE A 3 -0.90 22.15 -0.56
C PHE A 3 -0.03 22.26 0.68
N PHE A 4 0.75 23.33 0.78
CA PHE A 4 1.60 23.60 1.94
C PHE A 4 0.76 23.83 3.20
N ILE A 5 -0.36 24.49 3.07
CA ILE A 5 -1.31 24.74 4.17
C ILE A 5 -1.98 23.43 4.62
N PHE A 6 -2.37 22.55 3.69
CA PHE A 6 -2.95 21.26 4.02
C PHE A 6 -1.94 20.33 4.73
N PHE A 7 -0.69 20.33 4.29
CA PHE A 7 0.40 19.58 4.90
C PHE A 7 0.76 20.13 6.30
N LEU A 8 0.76 21.46 6.46
CA LEU A 8 0.98 22.13 7.75
C LEU A 8 -0.17 21.85 8.73
N PHE A 9 -1.41 21.80 8.26
CA PHE A 9 -2.57 21.49 9.08
C PHE A 9 -2.53 20.05 9.63
N ILE A 10 -2.07 19.09 8.82
CA ILE A 10 -1.84 17.71 9.28
C ILE A 10 -0.77 17.67 10.37
N ILE A 11 0.34 18.39 10.21
CA ILE A 11 1.44 18.44 11.20
C ILE A 11 0.96 19.09 12.50
N VAL A 12 0.19 20.18 12.44
CA VAL A 12 -0.31 20.91 13.63
C VAL A 12 -1.33 20.09 14.44
N VAL A 13 -2.19 19.32 13.79
CA VAL A 13 -3.15 18.42 14.49
C VAL A 13 -2.40 17.35 15.30
N PHE A 14 -1.21 16.90 14.85
CA PHE A 14 -0.42 15.89 15.56
C PHE A 14 0.40 16.43 16.74
N THR A 15 0.66 17.73 16.82
CA THR A 15 1.48 18.32 17.91
C THR A 15 0.65 18.70 19.15
N SER A 16 -0.66 18.84 19.03
CA SER A 16 -1.53 19.37 20.10
C SER A 16 -2.04 18.34 21.12
N THR A 17 -1.77 17.03 20.93
CA THR A 17 -2.33 15.98 21.82
C THR A 17 -1.34 15.31 22.77
N SER A 18 -0.22 15.94 23.10
CA SER A 18 0.87 15.31 23.87
C SER A 18 0.77 15.45 25.40
N LYS A 19 -0.43 15.56 25.97
CA LYS A 19 -0.62 15.53 27.43
C LYS A 19 -1.45 14.33 27.85
N ALA A 20 -0.84 13.16 27.92
CA ALA A 20 -1.07 12.08 28.88
C ALA A 20 -0.17 10.91 28.47
N GLN A 21 0.72 10.52 29.34
CA GLN A 21 1.47 9.26 29.22
C GLN A 21 0.48 8.13 29.52
N ASP A 22 -0.30 7.75 28.50
CA ASP A 22 -1.32 6.70 28.60
C ASP A 22 -0.58 5.34 28.48
N ASN A 23 -0.28 4.74 29.64
CA ASN A 23 0.37 3.42 29.73
C ASN A 23 -0.60 2.28 29.34
N LYS A 24 -1.65 2.57 28.58
CA LYS A 24 -2.64 1.60 28.16
C LYS A 24 -2.26 0.90 26.86
N ASN A 25 -2.53 -0.39 26.81
CA ASN A 25 -2.49 -1.18 25.59
C ASN A 25 -3.84 -1.16 24.91
N TYR A 26 -3.80 -1.23 23.59
CA TYR A 26 -4.97 -1.19 22.74
C TYR A 26 -5.04 -2.45 21.90
N SER A 27 -6.21 -3.04 21.79
CA SER A 27 -6.42 -4.30 21.04
C SER A 27 -7.00 -4.10 19.64
N ARG A 28 -7.29 -2.86 19.29
CA ARG A 28 -7.87 -2.47 17.98
C ARG A 28 -7.12 -1.30 17.42
N GLU A 29 -7.10 -1.22 16.08
CA GLU A 29 -6.45 -0.14 15.34
C GLU A 29 -7.26 0.16 14.08
N PHE A 30 -7.43 1.44 13.79
CA PHE A 30 -7.88 1.92 12.50
C PHE A 30 -6.70 2.57 11.79
N LEU A 31 -6.46 2.18 10.53
CA LEU A 31 -5.42 2.74 9.68
C LEU A 31 -6.05 3.35 8.44
N PHE A 32 -5.61 4.54 8.11
CA PHE A 32 -5.80 5.19 6.82
C PHE A 32 -4.47 5.30 6.10
N MET A 33 -4.44 4.94 4.82
CA MET A 33 -3.31 5.12 3.93
C MET A 33 -3.78 5.84 2.67
N ASN A 34 -2.98 6.79 2.21
CA ASN A 34 -3.13 7.38 0.90
C ASN A 34 -1.78 7.40 0.19
N GLU A 35 -1.77 6.87 -1.02
CA GLU A 35 -0.63 6.88 -1.93
C GLU A 35 -0.95 7.77 -3.12
N ASN A 36 0.02 8.59 -3.52
CA ASN A 36 -0.18 9.47 -4.67
C ASN A 36 1.16 9.88 -5.29
N ASP A 37 1.24 9.89 -6.61
CA ASP A 37 2.43 10.31 -7.36
C ASP A 37 2.65 11.84 -7.31
N ILE A 38 1.58 12.61 -7.15
CA ILE A 38 1.67 14.07 -6.99
C ILE A 38 2.45 14.50 -5.74
N TYR A 39 2.53 13.66 -4.72
CA TYR A 39 3.29 13.95 -3.50
C TYR A 39 4.80 14.04 -3.72
N LEU A 40 5.30 13.53 -4.83
CA LEU A 40 6.71 13.66 -5.22
C LEU A 40 7.02 15.00 -5.87
N PHE A 41 6.04 15.87 -6.12
CA PHE A 41 6.20 17.19 -6.76
C PHE A 41 6.91 17.17 -8.12
N MET A 42 6.92 16.01 -8.80
CA MET A 42 7.67 15.82 -10.05
C MET A 42 6.89 16.18 -11.32
N ASN A 43 5.72 16.83 -11.22
CA ASN A 43 4.80 17.11 -12.33
C ASN A 43 4.50 15.88 -13.22
N LYS A 44 4.59 14.69 -12.65
CA LYS A 44 4.30 13.42 -13.29
C LYS A 44 3.07 12.87 -12.60
N ASP A 45 1.95 12.88 -13.27
CA ASP A 45 0.71 12.27 -12.84
C ASP A 45 0.44 11.17 -13.87
N GLY A 46 0.49 9.90 -13.42
CA GLY A 46 0.29 8.78 -14.33
C GLY A 46 0.76 7.44 -13.79
N TYR A 47 0.36 6.40 -14.45
CA TYR A 47 0.52 4.99 -14.09
C TYR A 47 -0.26 4.66 -12.81
N TYR A 48 0.36 4.26 -11.72
CA TYR A 48 -0.28 4.20 -10.42
C TYR A 48 -0.34 5.61 -9.84
N THR A 49 -1.48 6.27 -9.99
CA THR A 49 -1.60 7.70 -9.68
C THR A 49 -2.18 7.95 -8.30
N ASN A 50 -3.06 7.05 -7.81
CA ASN A 50 -3.67 7.21 -6.49
C ASN A 50 -4.06 5.86 -5.89
N GLY A 51 -3.92 5.75 -4.56
CA GLY A 51 -4.44 4.64 -3.76
C GLY A 51 -4.95 5.10 -2.41
N PHE A 52 -6.12 4.58 -2.03
CA PHE A 52 -6.68 4.75 -0.69
C PHE A 52 -6.84 3.38 -0.04
N LEU A 53 -6.53 3.30 1.26
CA LEU A 53 -6.81 2.14 2.07
C LEU A 53 -7.34 2.56 3.44
N PHE A 54 -8.49 2.01 3.79
CA PHE A 54 -9.05 2.04 5.15
C PHE A 54 -8.95 0.64 5.72
N GLN A 55 -8.31 0.49 6.88
CA GLN A 55 -8.12 -0.81 7.50
C GLN A 55 -8.51 -0.77 8.97
N TYR A 56 -9.35 -1.71 9.36
CA TYR A 56 -9.64 -2.02 10.75
C TYR A 56 -8.90 -3.30 11.15
N SER A 57 -8.14 -3.23 12.24
CA SER A 57 -7.37 -4.34 12.77
C SER A 57 -7.82 -4.67 14.20
N LYS A 58 -7.92 -5.96 14.52
CA LYS A 58 -8.19 -6.43 15.87
C LYS A 58 -7.23 -7.55 16.28
N LEU A 59 -6.84 -7.55 17.54
CA LEU A 59 -6.12 -8.65 18.15
C LEU A 59 -7.08 -9.84 18.34
N ALA A 60 -6.84 -10.95 17.66
CA ALA A 60 -7.64 -12.15 17.76
C ALA A 60 -7.11 -13.10 18.84
N SER A 61 -5.78 -13.21 18.98
CA SER A 61 -5.14 -14.05 20.00
C SER A 61 -3.78 -13.49 20.42
N SER A 62 -3.41 -13.71 21.69
CA SER A 62 -2.09 -13.39 22.24
C SER A 62 -1.54 -14.49 23.16
N LYS A 63 -2.19 -15.68 23.24
CA LYS A 63 -1.81 -16.74 24.16
C LYS A 63 -0.50 -17.44 23.74
N LYS A 64 -0.55 -18.30 22.72
CA LYS A 64 0.62 -19.03 22.20
C LYS A 64 1.29 -18.26 21.06
N ASN A 65 0.47 -17.72 20.14
CA ASN A 65 0.89 -16.94 18.99
C ASN A 65 0.07 -15.66 18.95
N LYS A 66 0.70 -14.54 18.65
CA LYS A 66 -0.03 -13.30 18.39
C LYS A 66 -0.70 -13.39 17.03
N THR A 67 -2.02 -13.21 17.01
CA THR A 67 -2.80 -13.22 15.77
C THR A 67 -3.58 -11.92 15.65
N ILE A 68 -3.46 -11.26 14.50
CA ILE A 68 -4.15 -10.02 14.17
C ILE A 68 -5.02 -10.28 12.95
N GLN A 69 -6.30 -9.98 13.05
CA GLN A 69 -7.25 -9.97 11.94
C GLN A 69 -7.44 -8.55 11.43
N ARG A 70 -7.42 -8.41 10.09
CA ARG A 70 -7.56 -7.10 9.42
C ARG A 70 -8.68 -7.17 8.39
N PHE A 71 -9.45 -6.11 8.32
CA PHE A 71 -10.49 -5.88 7.32
C PHE A 71 -10.13 -4.57 6.61
N SER A 72 -9.95 -4.63 5.32
CA SER A 72 -9.53 -3.48 4.53
C SER A 72 -10.51 -3.21 3.41
N LEU A 73 -10.78 -1.92 3.16
CA LEU A 73 -11.40 -1.40 1.95
C LEU A 73 -10.34 -0.56 1.25
N GLY A 74 -10.04 -0.89 0.00
CA GLY A 74 -9.03 -0.18 -0.78
C GLY A 74 -9.52 0.17 -2.17
N GLN A 75 -8.98 1.26 -2.71
CA GLN A 75 -9.19 1.66 -4.09
C GLN A 75 -7.88 2.13 -4.69
N ASN A 76 -7.55 1.61 -5.87
CA ASN A 76 -6.39 1.99 -6.65
C ASN A 76 -6.84 2.58 -7.99
N ILE A 77 -6.16 3.62 -8.43
CA ILE A 77 -6.44 4.32 -9.69
C ILE A 77 -5.18 4.29 -10.55
N TYR A 78 -5.38 3.89 -11.78
CA TYR A 78 -4.34 3.79 -12.80
C TYR A 78 -4.72 4.60 -14.03
N THR A 79 -3.75 5.34 -14.58
CA THR A 79 -3.91 6.16 -15.78
C THR A 79 -2.72 6.00 -16.71
N VAL A 80 -2.77 6.61 -17.89
CA VAL A 80 -1.61 6.72 -18.78
C VAL A 80 -0.55 7.63 -18.16
N GLY A 81 0.72 7.33 -18.42
CA GLY A 81 1.83 8.16 -17.95
C GLY A 81 2.36 9.17 -18.98
N ASP A 82 2.09 8.98 -20.26
CA ASP A 82 2.51 9.93 -21.29
C ASP A 82 1.40 10.96 -21.56
N ARG A 83 1.61 12.19 -21.12
CA ARG A 83 0.68 13.31 -21.36
C ARG A 83 0.45 13.59 -22.84
N ARG A 84 1.37 13.22 -23.73
CA ARG A 84 1.19 13.38 -25.18
C ARG A 84 0.06 12.48 -25.69
N ALA A 85 -0.13 11.32 -25.12
CA ALA A 85 -1.26 10.44 -25.41
C ALA A 85 -2.62 11.06 -25.01
N THR A 86 -2.64 12.06 -24.14
CA THR A 86 -3.86 12.74 -23.68
C THR A 86 -4.26 13.94 -24.53
N TRP A 87 -3.35 14.47 -25.37
CA TRP A 87 -3.58 15.67 -26.19
C TRP A 87 -3.72 15.40 -27.67
N ARG A 88 -3.21 14.26 -28.15
CA ARG A 88 -3.25 13.85 -29.56
C ARG A 88 -3.65 12.40 -29.67
N TRP A 89 -4.71 12.10 -30.39
CA TRP A 89 -5.15 10.75 -30.74
C TRP A 89 -4.06 9.90 -31.44
N GLU A 90 -2.95 10.51 -31.82
CA GLU A 90 -1.85 9.89 -32.56
C GLU A 90 -0.82 9.19 -31.68
N ALA A 91 -0.82 9.43 -30.35
CA ALA A 91 0.10 8.75 -29.46
C ALA A 91 -0.58 7.50 -28.83
N PRO A 92 0.01 6.31 -28.94
CA PRO A 92 -0.55 5.11 -28.34
C PRO A 92 -0.58 5.25 -26.80
N PHE A 93 -1.65 4.76 -26.19
CA PHE A 93 -1.68 4.63 -24.73
C PHE A 93 -0.55 3.71 -24.27
N ASP A 94 0.11 4.10 -23.20
CA ASP A 94 1.24 3.35 -22.65
C ASP A 94 0.85 2.51 -21.42
N ARG A 95 -0.32 2.78 -20.84
CA ARG A 95 -0.95 1.97 -19.79
C ARG A 95 -2.47 2.13 -19.85
N PRO A 96 -3.24 1.05 -19.59
CA PRO A 96 -4.70 1.16 -19.46
C PRO A 96 -5.12 2.05 -18.29
N TYR A 97 -6.22 2.79 -18.50
CA TYR A 97 -7.00 3.33 -17.40
C TYR A 97 -7.66 2.18 -16.65
N CYS A 98 -7.63 2.24 -15.33
CA CYS A 98 -8.32 1.26 -14.51
C CYS A 98 -8.59 1.81 -13.12
N GLY A 99 -9.85 1.74 -12.67
CA GLY A 99 -10.19 1.76 -11.25
C GLY A 99 -10.18 0.33 -10.72
N TYR A 100 -9.67 0.10 -9.51
CA TYR A 100 -9.74 -1.16 -8.80
C TYR A 100 -10.19 -0.92 -7.36
N LEU A 101 -11.39 -1.39 -7.01
CA LEU A 101 -11.98 -1.30 -5.67
C LEU A 101 -12.06 -2.69 -5.07
N PHE A 102 -11.60 -2.86 -3.82
CA PHE A 102 -11.53 -4.18 -3.20
C PHE A 102 -11.83 -4.17 -1.70
N LEU A 103 -12.35 -5.29 -1.23
CA LEU A 103 -12.42 -5.66 0.18
C LEU A 103 -11.46 -6.80 0.44
N LYS A 104 -10.65 -6.70 1.49
CA LYS A 104 -9.63 -7.67 1.84
C LYS A 104 -9.71 -8.06 3.31
N TYR A 105 -9.74 -9.36 3.57
CA TYR A 105 -9.50 -9.92 4.89
C TYR A 105 -8.07 -10.44 4.96
N THR A 106 -7.37 -10.14 6.06
CA THR A 106 -6.01 -10.65 6.31
C THR A 106 -5.92 -11.23 7.71
N ASN A 107 -5.27 -12.38 7.84
CA ASN A 107 -4.98 -13.03 9.10
C ASN A 107 -3.47 -13.13 9.28
N ASP A 108 -2.90 -12.26 10.13
CA ASP A 108 -1.48 -12.21 10.45
C ASP A 108 -1.21 -13.03 11.70
N LYS A 109 -0.43 -14.10 11.57
CA LYS A 109 -0.02 -14.97 12.67
C LYS A 109 1.48 -14.84 12.92
N PHE A 110 1.85 -14.31 14.07
CA PHE A 110 3.24 -14.28 14.53
C PHE A 110 3.54 -15.60 15.27
N THR A 111 4.23 -16.51 14.59
CA THR A 111 4.61 -17.82 15.16
C THR A 111 5.72 -17.71 16.18
N THR A 112 6.56 -16.69 16.02
CA THR A 112 7.52 -16.19 17.03
C THR A 112 7.39 -14.68 17.12
N GLU A 113 8.12 -14.04 18.03
CA GLU A 113 8.14 -12.58 18.12
C GLU A 113 8.69 -11.89 16.85
N ASN A 114 9.45 -12.62 16.04
CA ASN A 114 10.13 -12.10 14.85
C ASN A 114 9.67 -12.73 13.54
N THR A 115 8.79 -13.74 13.57
CA THR A 115 8.33 -14.47 12.39
C THR A 115 6.85 -14.29 12.19
N LEU A 116 6.48 -13.76 11.03
CA LEU A 116 5.11 -13.54 10.55
C LEU A 116 4.78 -14.56 9.46
N PHE A 117 3.64 -15.20 9.59
CA PHE A 117 2.93 -15.88 8.52
C PHE A 117 1.56 -15.22 8.32
N SER A 118 1.28 -14.74 7.13
CA SER A 118 0.05 -14.01 6.81
C SER A 118 -0.68 -14.68 5.65
N THR A 119 -1.99 -14.77 5.77
CA THR A 119 -2.90 -15.22 4.71
C THR A 119 -3.95 -14.15 4.46
N SER A 120 -4.35 -13.99 3.22
CA SER A 120 -5.41 -13.04 2.87
C SER A 120 -6.37 -13.58 1.82
N ALA A 121 -7.60 -13.12 1.88
CA ALA A 121 -8.61 -13.29 0.85
C ALA A 121 -9.14 -11.90 0.47
N GLU A 122 -9.34 -11.68 -0.82
CA GLU A 122 -9.72 -10.40 -1.39
C GLU A 122 -10.80 -10.61 -2.44
N VAL A 123 -11.81 -9.76 -2.43
CA VAL A 123 -12.82 -9.65 -3.48
C VAL A 123 -12.82 -8.22 -4.00
N GLY A 124 -13.03 -8.04 -5.28
CA GLY A 124 -12.95 -6.70 -5.86
C GLY A 124 -13.65 -6.56 -7.19
N VAL A 125 -13.62 -5.33 -7.70
CA VAL A 125 -14.17 -4.96 -9.00
C VAL A 125 -13.23 -4.00 -9.72
N THR A 126 -13.25 -4.04 -11.07
CA THR A 126 -12.60 -3.06 -11.94
C THR A 126 -13.63 -2.25 -12.73
N GLY A 127 -13.14 -1.33 -13.53
CA GLY A 127 -13.96 -0.51 -14.44
C GLY A 127 -14.81 0.53 -13.72
N ASP A 128 -15.98 0.84 -14.28
CA ASP A 128 -16.89 1.85 -13.70
C ASP A 128 -17.39 1.48 -12.30
N TRP A 129 -17.51 0.19 -12.01
CA TRP A 129 -17.90 -0.30 -10.69
C TRP A 129 -16.89 0.04 -9.59
N ALA A 130 -15.65 0.32 -9.97
CA ALA A 130 -14.60 0.73 -9.03
C ALA A 130 -14.59 2.24 -8.72
N PHE A 131 -15.43 3.04 -9.38
CA PHE A 131 -15.54 4.49 -9.19
C PHE A 131 -14.22 5.26 -9.35
N GLY A 132 -13.25 4.72 -10.08
CA GLY A 132 -11.92 5.32 -10.25
C GLY A 132 -11.99 6.68 -10.94
N ARG A 133 -12.78 6.80 -12.04
CA ARG A 133 -13.03 8.04 -12.74
C ARG A 133 -13.61 9.11 -11.83
N GLN A 134 -14.69 8.79 -11.11
CA GLN A 134 -15.42 9.74 -10.27
C GLN A 134 -14.53 10.29 -9.16
N LEU A 135 -13.73 9.42 -8.53
CA LEU A 135 -12.82 9.83 -7.48
C LEU A 135 -11.68 10.69 -8.03
N GLN A 136 -11.08 10.33 -9.16
CA GLN A 136 -10.03 11.14 -9.79
C GLN A 136 -10.55 12.52 -10.21
N GLU A 137 -11.69 12.60 -10.89
CA GLU A 137 -12.30 13.86 -11.31
C GLU A 137 -12.65 14.75 -10.10
N TRP A 138 -13.17 14.18 -9.02
CA TRP A 138 -13.42 14.90 -7.78
C TRP A 138 -12.13 15.45 -7.16
N TYR A 139 -11.11 14.62 -7.02
CA TYR A 139 -9.82 14.99 -6.44
C TYR A 139 -9.14 16.09 -7.27
N HIS A 140 -9.12 15.95 -8.60
CA HIS A 140 -8.55 16.94 -9.52
C HIS A 140 -9.30 18.28 -9.47
N ARG A 141 -10.63 18.25 -9.34
CA ARG A 141 -11.44 19.46 -9.18
C ARG A 141 -11.12 20.20 -7.88
N VAL A 142 -11.03 19.49 -6.77
CA VAL A 142 -10.69 20.07 -5.45
C VAL A 142 -9.31 20.72 -5.46
N LEU A 143 -8.35 20.13 -6.16
CA LEU A 143 -6.97 20.60 -6.24
C LEU A 143 -6.69 21.50 -7.44
N SER A 144 -7.70 21.77 -8.29
CA SER A 144 -7.57 22.53 -9.52
C SER A 144 -6.52 21.94 -10.49
N LEU A 145 -6.50 20.61 -10.59
CA LEU A 145 -5.62 19.86 -11.49
C LEU A 145 -6.34 19.60 -12.82
N PHE A 146 -5.55 19.20 -13.83
CA PHE A 146 -6.07 18.82 -15.14
C PHE A 146 -6.82 17.49 -15.07
N ASN A 147 -8.00 17.39 -15.74
CA ASN A 147 -8.76 16.15 -15.82
C ASN A 147 -8.31 15.30 -17.01
N TYR A 148 -8.24 13.99 -16.83
CA TYR A 148 -7.93 13.03 -17.87
C TYR A 148 -9.19 12.64 -18.66
N PRO A 149 -9.21 12.84 -20.00
CA PRO A 149 -10.44 12.71 -20.78
C PRO A 149 -10.77 11.27 -21.23
N TYR A 150 -9.86 10.31 -21.11
CA TYR A 150 -9.97 9.01 -21.79
C TYR A 150 -10.44 7.84 -20.91
N TRP A 151 -11.20 8.11 -19.86
CA TRP A 151 -11.74 7.06 -19.00
C TRP A 151 -12.68 6.07 -19.72
N GLN A 152 -13.26 6.44 -20.87
CA GLN A 152 -14.05 5.53 -21.69
C GLN A 152 -13.24 4.36 -22.29
N THR A 153 -11.92 4.44 -22.28
CA THR A 153 -11.00 3.37 -22.75
C THR A 153 -10.52 2.45 -21.63
N GLN A 154 -11.04 2.63 -20.42
CA GLN A 154 -10.60 1.86 -19.25
C GLN A 154 -10.87 0.36 -19.37
N ILE A 155 -10.13 -0.41 -18.60
CA ILE A 155 -10.41 -1.84 -18.36
C ILE A 155 -11.89 -2.00 -17.94
N PRO A 156 -12.65 -2.92 -18.57
CA PRO A 156 -14.08 -3.08 -18.31
C PRO A 156 -14.41 -3.54 -16.89
N ASN A 157 -15.70 -3.47 -16.57
CA ASN A 157 -16.24 -4.00 -15.34
C ASN A 157 -15.98 -5.50 -15.21
N GLN A 158 -15.35 -5.87 -14.12
CA GLN A 158 -15.05 -7.26 -13.80
C GLN A 158 -15.14 -7.43 -12.29
N PHE A 159 -15.77 -8.52 -11.86
CA PHE A 159 -15.70 -9.00 -10.49
C PHE A 159 -14.64 -10.10 -10.39
N GLY A 160 -13.95 -10.18 -9.27
CA GLY A 160 -12.97 -11.24 -9.06
C GLY A 160 -12.54 -11.41 -7.60
N ILE A 161 -11.68 -12.40 -7.42
CA ILE A 161 -11.17 -12.83 -6.13
C ILE A 161 -9.65 -13.04 -6.20
N ASN A 162 -8.96 -12.80 -5.09
CA ASN A 162 -7.55 -13.14 -4.90
C ASN A 162 -7.32 -13.80 -3.54
N VAL A 163 -6.33 -14.67 -3.48
CA VAL A 163 -5.77 -15.22 -2.24
C VAL A 163 -4.31 -14.83 -2.17
N GLY A 164 -3.86 -14.41 -0.99
CA GLY A 164 -2.48 -13.99 -0.77
C GLY A 164 -1.83 -14.71 0.40
N PHE A 165 -0.52 -14.92 0.27
CA PHE A 165 0.35 -15.50 1.29
C PHE A 165 1.56 -14.58 1.47
N LYS A 166 1.98 -14.41 2.75
CA LYS A 166 3.19 -13.66 3.10
C LYS A 166 3.93 -14.39 4.20
N TYR A 167 5.23 -14.49 4.04
CA TYR A 167 6.16 -14.94 5.08
C TYR A 167 7.22 -13.89 5.30
N ALA A 168 7.50 -13.54 6.57
CA ALA A 168 8.55 -12.61 6.93
C ALA A 168 9.22 -13.04 8.22
N THR A 169 10.53 -12.96 8.30
CA THR A 169 11.26 -13.29 9.52
C THR A 169 12.47 -12.40 9.70
N SER A 170 12.75 -11.93 10.92
CA SER A 170 13.97 -11.18 11.19
C SER A 170 15.14 -12.16 11.32
N ILE A 171 16.22 -11.90 10.58
CA ILE A 171 17.47 -12.68 10.65
C ILE A 171 18.52 -12.03 11.56
N THR A 172 18.27 -10.81 12.03
CA THR A 172 19.15 -10.13 12.98
C THR A 172 18.79 -10.50 14.41
N ASN A 173 19.81 -10.59 15.27
CA ASN A 173 19.59 -10.83 16.70
C ASN A 173 19.03 -9.56 17.35
N THR A 174 17.69 -9.50 17.49
CA THR A 174 16.97 -8.40 18.12
C THR A 174 16.89 -8.55 19.66
N ASN A 175 17.51 -9.55 20.25
CA ASN A 175 17.57 -9.71 21.69
C ASN A 175 18.53 -8.70 22.34
N ASN A 176 19.44 -8.13 21.57
CA ASN A 176 20.28 -7.04 22.05
C ASN A 176 19.50 -5.72 22.02
N GLN A 177 19.19 -5.18 23.18
CA GLN A 177 18.47 -3.91 23.38
C GLN A 177 19.15 -2.70 22.70
N TYR A 178 20.40 -2.85 22.30
CA TYR A 178 21.21 -1.83 21.64
C TYR A 178 21.31 -1.98 20.12
N SER A 179 20.68 -3.03 19.53
CA SER A 179 20.69 -3.18 18.08
C SER A 179 19.87 -2.07 17.42
N LYS A 180 20.56 -1.22 16.67
CA LYS A 180 19.96 -0.15 15.87
C LYS A 180 19.66 -0.57 14.43
N PHE A 181 20.00 -1.81 14.06
CA PHE A 181 19.86 -2.33 12.70
C PHE A 181 19.09 -3.67 12.70
N LYS A 182 18.14 -3.81 11.79
CA LYS A 182 17.34 -5.02 11.62
C LYS A 182 17.14 -5.35 10.15
N ILE A 183 17.29 -6.63 9.79
CA ILE A 183 16.99 -7.16 8.47
C ILE A 183 15.82 -8.13 8.58
N VAL A 184 14.82 -7.96 7.71
CA VAL A 184 13.63 -8.79 7.66
C VAL A 184 13.36 -9.23 6.23
N PRO A 185 13.89 -10.38 5.77
CA PRO A 185 13.48 -11.01 4.53
C PRO A 185 11.97 -11.26 4.48
N ILE A 186 11.40 -11.07 3.29
CA ILE A 186 9.99 -11.27 3.01
C ILE A 186 9.83 -12.02 1.69
N ALA A 187 8.87 -12.94 1.67
CA ALA A 187 8.33 -13.56 0.47
C ALA A 187 6.80 -13.45 0.49
N GLU A 188 6.23 -13.08 -0.66
CA GLU A 188 4.78 -12.92 -0.85
C GLU A 188 4.36 -13.61 -2.15
N ALA A 189 3.14 -14.14 -2.19
CA ALA A 189 2.51 -14.66 -3.40
C ALA A 189 1.03 -14.29 -3.40
N ASN A 190 0.50 -13.95 -4.57
CA ASN A 190 -0.91 -13.72 -4.80
C ASN A 190 -1.37 -14.55 -6.00
N VAL A 191 -2.51 -15.20 -5.87
CA VAL A 191 -3.14 -15.98 -6.92
C VAL A 191 -4.62 -15.66 -6.96
N GLY A 192 -5.12 -15.35 -8.13
CA GLY A 192 -6.53 -15.04 -8.32
C GLY A 192 -6.86 -14.52 -9.71
N THR A 193 -7.99 -13.87 -9.82
CA THR A 193 -8.50 -13.33 -11.08
C THR A 193 -8.11 -11.87 -11.33
N PHE A 194 -7.49 -11.20 -10.34
CA PHE A 194 -6.91 -9.88 -10.53
C PHE A 194 -5.40 -9.91 -10.61
N PHE A 195 -4.73 -10.71 -9.76
CA PHE A 195 -3.28 -10.76 -9.73
C PHE A 195 -2.77 -12.19 -9.59
N ILE A 196 -1.79 -12.54 -10.43
CA ILE A 196 -0.94 -13.72 -10.23
C ILE A 196 0.50 -13.22 -10.19
N ASN A 197 1.06 -13.14 -8.98
CA ASN A 197 2.42 -12.65 -8.77
C ASN A 197 3.10 -13.28 -7.56
N ALA A 198 4.42 -13.24 -7.58
CA ALA A 198 5.28 -13.54 -6.44
C ALA A 198 6.25 -12.39 -6.23
N LYS A 199 6.51 -12.04 -4.97
CA LYS A 199 7.41 -10.97 -4.57
C LYS A 199 8.40 -11.47 -3.54
N THR A 200 9.63 -11.03 -3.64
CA THR A 200 10.65 -11.27 -2.62
C THR A 200 11.47 -10.02 -2.40
N GLY A 201 11.91 -9.84 -1.16
CA GLY A 201 12.70 -8.67 -0.78
C GLY A 201 13.12 -8.74 0.67
N ALA A 202 13.64 -7.64 1.20
CA ALA A 202 13.96 -7.53 2.62
C ALA A 202 13.82 -6.09 3.11
N TYR A 203 13.28 -5.90 4.31
CA TYR A 203 13.41 -4.64 5.02
C TYR A 203 14.79 -4.55 5.67
N PHE A 204 15.44 -3.41 5.46
CA PHE A 204 16.65 -2.97 6.14
C PHE A 204 16.25 -1.79 7.03
N CYS A 205 16.12 -2.01 8.33
CA CYS A 205 15.65 -0.99 9.26
C CYS A 205 16.81 -0.43 10.09
N LEU A 206 16.83 0.90 10.26
CA LEU A 206 17.83 1.61 11.08
C LEU A 206 17.11 2.52 12.06
N GLY A 207 17.39 2.38 13.35
CA GLY A 207 16.83 3.22 14.42
C GLY A 207 16.28 2.43 15.59
N LYS A 208 15.26 2.98 16.24
CA LYS A 208 14.60 2.36 17.39
C LYS A 208 13.34 1.62 16.95
N PHE A 209 13.39 0.32 16.95
CA PHE A 209 12.30 -0.58 16.53
C PHE A 209 12.04 -1.66 17.57
N LYS A 210 10.86 -2.28 17.51
CA LYS A 210 10.47 -3.44 18.30
C LYS A 210 10.60 -4.74 17.49
N LYS A 211 10.40 -5.89 18.17
CA LYS A 211 10.24 -7.18 17.50
C LYS A 211 9.05 -7.13 16.53
N ASN A 212 9.08 -7.91 15.47
CA ASN A 212 8.11 -7.83 14.38
C ASN A 212 6.66 -7.91 14.85
N SER A 213 6.38 -8.77 15.86
CA SER A 213 5.04 -8.96 16.42
C SER A 213 4.47 -7.73 17.15
N ASN A 214 5.32 -6.72 17.44
CA ASN A 214 4.94 -5.52 18.18
C ASN A 214 5.40 -4.23 17.49
N SER A 215 5.88 -4.35 16.24
CA SER A 215 6.45 -3.23 15.49
C SER A 215 5.44 -2.55 14.56
N ALA A 216 5.62 -1.24 14.42
CA ALA A 216 4.96 -0.45 13.40
C ALA A 216 5.29 -0.92 11.98
N LEU A 217 6.43 -1.60 11.78
CA LEU A 217 6.81 -2.15 10.47
C LEU A 217 5.68 -3.00 9.85
N PHE A 218 5.04 -3.84 10.67
CA PHE A 218 3.93 -4.71 10.27
C PHE A 218 2.56 -4.22 10.78
N ASN A 219 2.43 -2.96 11.24
CA ASN A 219 1.22 -2.45 11.90
C ASN A 219 0.75 -3.38 13.03
N ALA A 220 1.68 -3.93 13.81
CA ALA A 220 1.43 -4.97 14.79
C ALA A 220 1.53 -4.45 16.24
N VAL A 221 1.38 -3.15 16.45
CA VAL A 221 1.55 -2.50 17.77
C VAL A 221 0.40 -2.82 18.74
N ILE A 222 -0.79 -3.24 18.23
CA ILE A 222 -1.94 -3.61 19.07
C ILE A 222 -1.62 -4.80 19.99
N GLN A 223 -2.10 -4.74 21.24
CA GLN A 223 -1.80 -5.72 22.28
C GLN A 223 -2.99 -5.91 23.23
N LYS A 224 -2.94 -6.94 24.07
CA LYS A 224 -3.94 -7.18 25.12
C LYS A 224 -3.87 -6.06 26.19
N LYS A 225 -5.02 -5.60 26.68
CA LYS A 225 -5.10 -4.48 27.64
C LYS A 225 -4.28 -4.68 28.92
N ASP A 226 -4.24 -5.92 29.40
CA ASP A 226 -3.66 -6.25 30.72
C ASP A 226 -2.18 -6.68 30.66
N ASN A 227 -1.53 -6.54 29.50
CA ASN A 227 -0.14 -6.94 29.38
C ASN A 227 0.76 -5.75 29.76
N PRO A 228 1.61 -5.84 30.80
CA PRO A 228 2.55 -4.78 31.13
C PRO A 228 3.52 -4.61 29.95
N THR A 229 3.33 -3.61 29.17
CA THR A 229 4.18 -3.38 28.00
C THR A 229 5.14 -2.25 28.22
N ASN A 230 6.32 -2.53 27.74
CA ASN A 230 7.30 -1.52 27.48
C ASN A 230 6.73 -0.53 26.43
N ASN A 231 6.13 0.56 26.87
CA ASN A 231 5.56 1.64 26.04
C ASN A 231 6.66 2.42 25.29
N SER A 232 7.70 1.73 24.86
CA SER A 232 8.75 2.35 24.09
C SER A 232 8.22 2.79 22.72
N ASN A 233 8.41 4.06 22.42
CA ASN A 233 8.16 4.60 21.10
C ASN A 233 9.09 3.92 20.08
N GLU A 234 8.66 3.83 18.83
CA GLU A 234 9.52 3.46 17.71
C GLU A 234 9.77 4.72 16.86
N PHE A 235 10.99 4.84 16.37
CA PHE A 235 11.37 5.74 15.30
C PHE A 235 12.49 5.09 14.51
N PHE A 236 12.22 4.74 13.26
CA PHE A 236 13.19 4.09 12.39
C PHE A 236 12.98 4.45 10.94
N LEU A 237 14.07 4.45 10.21
CA LEU A 237 14.12 4.47 8.76
C LEU A 237 14.14 3.03 8.25
N TYR A 238 13.61 2.81 7.06
CA TYR A 238 13.71 1.51 6.38
C TYR A 238 13.84 1.65 4.88
N LEU A 239 14.61 0.72 4.33
CA LEU A 239 14.76 0.50 2.91
C LEU A 239 14.15 -0.88 2.59
N TYR A 240 13.35 -0.96 1.53
CA TYR A 240 12.70 -2.20 1.14
C TYR A 240 12.80 -2.44 -0.38
N PRO A 241 13.94 -2.98 -0.86
CA PRO A 241 14.04 -3.50 -2.22
C PRO A 241 13.23 -4.77 -2.38
N GLN A 242 12.53 -4.88 -3.51
CA GLN A 242 11.72 -6.03 -3.90
C GLN A 242 11.94 -6.38 -5.36
N ILE A 243 11.97 -7.68 -5.64
CA ILE A 243 11.81 -8.24 -6.97
C ILE A 243 10.41 -8.82 -7.05
N ILE A 244 9.69 -8.48 -8.11
CA ILE A 244 8.31 -8.88 -8.35
C ILE A 244 8.28 -9.65 -9.66
N TYR A 245 7.87 -10.91 -9.61
CA TYR A 245 7.47 -11.67 -10.80
C TYR A 245 5.96 -11.60 -10.92
N GLN A 246 5.45 -11.10 -12.03
CA GLN A 246 4.02 -11.05 -12.33
C GLN A 246 3.69 -11.86 -13.59
N ALA A 247 2.83 -12.85 -13.43
CA ALA A 247 2.30 -13.64 -14.53
C ALA A 247 1.03 -12.99 -15.10
N TYR A 248 0.26 -12.32 -14.24
CA TYR A 248 -1.00 -11.69 -14.62
C TYR A 248 -1.36 -10.50 -13.73
N ASN A 249 -1.94 -9.47 -14.37
CA ASN A 249 -2.44 -8.26 -13.73
C ASN A 249 -3.66 -7.73 -14.50
N ALA A 250 -4.85 -7.87 -13.91
CA ALA A 250 -6.11 -7.46 -14.54
C ALA A 250 -6.18 -5.96 -14.84
N THR A 251 -5.47 -5.12 -14.09
CA THR A 251 -5.46 -3.66 -14.33
C THR A 251 -4.67 -3.26 -15.58
N VAL A 252 -3.98 -4.24 -16.20
CA VAL A 252 -3.18 -4.09 -17.42
C VAL A 252 -3.74 -4.95 -18.57
N GLN A 253 -4.16 -6.19 -18.26
CA GLN A 253 -4.50 -7.23 -19.24
C GLN A 253 -6.00 -7.49 -19.35
N GLY A 254 -6.84 -6.79 -18.56
CA GLY A 254 -8.28 -7.01 -18.54
C GLY A 254 -8.67 -8.35 -17.91
N ASN A 255 -9.64 -9.03 -18.45
CA ASN A 255 -10.23 -10.24 -17.86
C ASN A 255 -9.43 -11.50 -18.22
N ILE A 256 -9.05 -12.30 -17.21
CA ILE A 256 -8.27 -13.53 -17.41
C ILE A 256 -9.02 -14.62 -18.23
N PHE A 257 -10.36 -14.61 -18.20
CA PHE A 257 -11.17 -15.62 -18.84
C PHE A 257 -11.78 -15.16 -20.17
N ARG A 258 -11.77 -13.87 -20.45
CA ARG A 258 -12.45 -13.28 -21.60
C ARG A 258 -11.58 -12.23 -22.24
N LYS A 259 -11.29 -12.41 -23.52
CA LYS A 259 -10.64 -11.40 -24.34
C LYS A 259 -11.62 -10.24 -24.61
N GLU A 260 -11.16 -9.01 -24.44
CA GLU A 260 -11.92 -7.83 -24.78
C GLU A 260 -12.10 -7.73 -26.32
N THR A 261 -13.31 -7.40 -26.75
CA THR A 261 -13.68 -7.25 -28.14
C THR A 261 -14.04 -5.81 -28.53
N ASN A 262 -14.22 -4.92 -27.53
CA ASN A 262 -14.48 -3.51 -27.77
C ASN A 262 -13.19 -2.82 -28.22
N PRO A 263 -13.12 -2.30 -29.47
CA PRO A 263 -11.89 -1.68 -30.01
C PRO A 263 -11.49 -0.40 -29.28
N ASN A 264 -12.39 0.21 -28.49
CA ASN A 264 -12.10 1.41 -27.72
C ASN A 264 -11.41 1.10 -26.39
N VAL A 265 -11.42 -0.13 -25.91
CA VAL A 265 -10.74 -0.53 -24.68
C VAL A 265 -9.26 -0.78 -24.97
N PHE A 266 -8.39 -0.21 -24.16
CA PHE A 266 -6.97 -0.44 -24.28
C PHE A 266 -6.51 -1.46 -23.23
N GLU A 267 -5.95 -2.57 -23.70
CA GLU A 267 -5.30 -3.61 -22.89
C GLU A 267 -3.88 -3.86 -23.42
N THR A 268 -2.97 -4.29 -22.58
CA THR A 268 -1.60 -4.61 -22.97
C THR A 268 -1.04 -5.75 -22.12
N SER A 269 0.18 -6.16 -22.39
CA SER A 269 0.85 -7.23 -21.63
C SER A 269 1.65 -6.66 -20.45
N VAL A 270 1.80 -7.46 -19.41
CA VAL A 270 2.67 -7.13 -18.27
C VAL A 270 4.16 -7.31 -18.58
N ASN A 271 5.02 -6.56 -17.91
CA ASN A 271 6.42 -6.92 -17.76
C ASN A 271 6.51 -8.00 -16.69
N PRO A 272 6.99 -9.19 -17.01
CA PRO A 272 6.96 -10.30 -16.04
C PRO A 272 7.90 -10.08 -14.86
N LEU A 273 8.93 -9.29 -14.99
CA LEU A 273 9.89 -9.01 -13.93
C LEU A 273 9.95 -7.51 -13.66
N MET A 274 9.72 -7.15 -12.41
CA MET A 274 9.77 -5.77 -11.94
C MET A 274 10.67 -5.66 -10.72
N PHE A 275 11.23 -4.46 -10.55
CA PHE A 275 11.91 -4.05 -9.33
C PHE A 275 11.11 -2.92 -8.67
N GLN A 276 10.95 -3.00 -7.35
CA GLN A 276 10.38 -1.92 -6.56
C GLN A 276 11.30 -1.61 -5.39
N GLN A 277 11.49 -0.33 -5.12
CA GLN A 277 12.26 0.18 -3.99
C GLN A 277 11.39 1.09 -3.16
N THR A 278 11.25 0.80 -1.86
CA THR A 278 10.61 1.70 -0.91
C THR A 278 11.65 2.25 0.06
N LEU A 279 11.66 3.56 0.25
CA LEU A 279 12.34 4.25 1.34
C LEU A 279 11.26 4.78 2.26
N GLY A 280 11.32 4.42 3.55
CA GLY A 280 10.29 4.83 4.49
C GLY A 280 10.83 5.29 5.83
N VAL A 281 10.03 6.07 6.53
CA VAL A 281 10.20 6.43 7.94
C VAL A 281 8.94 6.06 8.70
N ALA A 282 9.12 5.44 9.87
CA ALA A 282 8.03 5.07 10.76
C ALA A 282 8.22 5.70 12.13
N TYR A 283 7.14 6.30 12.64
CA TYR A 283 7.07 6.83 14.00
C TYR A 283 5.82 6.28 14.70
N THR A 284 6.00 5.74 15.89
CA THR A 284 4.87 5.32 16.73
C THR A 284 5.05 5.80 18.16
N LYS A 285 4.00 6.36 18.72
CA LYS A 285 3.92 6.80 20.11
C LYS A 285 2.49 6.65 20.61
N ASN A 286 2.32 6.03 21.78
CA ASN A 286 1.02 5.85 22.43
C ASN A 286 -0.03 5.19 21.47
N ARG A 287 -1.07 5.95 21.09
CA ARG A 287 -2.16 5.50 20.22
C ARG A 287 -1.85 5.65 18.74
N TRP A 288 -0.82 6.42 18.37
CA TRP A 288 -0.60 6.85 17.00
C TRP A 288 0.58 6.12 16.36
N THR A 289 0.41 5.81 15.10
CA THR A 289 1.50 5.45 14.19
C THR A 289 1.37 6.29 12.93
N SER A 290 2.50 6.84 12.48
CA SER A 290 2.59 7.54 11.20
C SER A 290 3.75 6.95 10.40
N LYS A 291 3.55 6.77 9.09
CA LYS A 291 4.62 6.41 8.16
C LYS A 291 4.58 7.32 6.95
N LEU A 292 5.75 7.62 6.43
CA LEU A 292 5.94 8.22 5.11
C LEU A 292 6.78 7.25 4.28
N GLU A 293 6.35 6.97 3.07
CA GLU A 293 7.04 6.09 2.12
C GLU A 293 7.26 6.81 0.81
N LEU A 294 8.45 6.65 0.23
CA LEU A 294 8.77 7.02 -1.14
C LEU A 294 9.01 5.73 -1.91
N VAL A 295 8.26 5.53 -2.96
CA VAL A 295 8.28 4.29 -3.75
C VAL A 295 8.74 4.60 -5.17
N TYR A 296 9.71 3.84 -5.64
CA TYR A 296 10.12 3.75 -7.04
C TYR A 296 9.77 2.35 -7.55
N GLN A 297 9.25 2.28 -8.77
CA GLN A 297 8.85 1.03 -9.41
C GLN A 297 9.22 1.07 -10.90
N THR A 298 9.84 0.00 -11.38
CA THR A 298 10.08 -0.18 -12.82
C THR A 298 8.76 -0.43 -13.57
N LYS A 299 8.81 -0.38 -14.89
CA LYS A 299 7.64 -0.52 -15.76
C LYS A 299 6.84 -1.78 -15.47
N GLU A 300 5.54 -1.61 -15.23
CA GLU A 300 4.59 -2.69 -14.96
C GLU A 300 4.03 -3.29 -16.25
N ALA A 301 3.74 -2.45 -17.25
CA ALA A 301 3.23 -2.85 -18.56
C ALA A 301 4.32 -2.77 -19.63
N LYS A 302 4.27 -3.63 -20.65
CA LYS A 302 5.25 -3.65 -21.74
C LYS A 302 5.24 -2.37 -22.57
N THR A 303 4.09 -1.76 -22.73
CA THR A 303 3.91 -0.49 -23.46
C THR A 303 4.30 0.74 -22.65
N GLN A 304 4.48 0.60 -21.35
CA GLN A 304 4.80 1.70 -20.46
C GLN A 304 6.13 2.35 -20.82
N VAL A 305 6.15 3.66 -20.99
CA VAL A 305 7.33 4.39 -21.49
C VAL A 305 8.34 4.67 -20.38
N LYS A 306 7.87 4.98 -19.17
CA LYS A 306 8.71 5.39 -18.03
C LYS A 306 8.46 4.51 -16.82
N ASP A 307 9.42 4.49 -15.91
CA ASP A 307 9.22 3.97 -14.56
C ASP A 307 8.28 4.86 -13.77
N ASN A 308 7.71 4.32 -12.70
CA ASN A 308 6.78 5.03 -11.83
C ASN A 308 7.41 5.35 -10.48
N GLY A 309 6.90 6.41 -9.85
CA GLY A 309 7.21 6.77 -8.48
C GLY A 309 6.03 7.45 -7.82
N TYR A 310 5.83 7.15 -6.55
CA TYR A 310 4.77 7.76 -5.74
C TYR A 310 5.20 7.84 -4.27
N ALA A 311 4.47 8.62 -3.47
CA ALA A 311 4.66 8.61 -2.03
C ALA A 311 3.40 8.15 -1.31
N GLY A 312 3.60 7.48 -0.16
CA GLY A 312 2.55 6.96 0.71
C GLY A 312 2.56 7.63 2.09
N LEU A 313 1.38 8.02 2.55
CA LEU A 313 1.13 8.55 3.88
C LEU A 313 0.24 7.57 4.65
N HIS A 314 0.70 7.10 5.80
CA HIS A 314 -0.03 6.15 6.63
C HIS A 314 -0.27 6.75 8.01
N PHE A 315 -1.49 6.67 8.49
CA PHE A 315 -1.90 7.11 9.82
C PHE A 315 -2.73 6.02 10.49
N ALA A 316 -2.30 5.58 11.66
CA ALA A 316 -3.03 4.59 12.42
C ALA A 316 -3.32 5.07 13.84
N TYR A 317 -4.53 4.79 14.32
CA TYR A 317 -5.01 5.11 15.65
C TYR A 317 -5.48 3.84 16.37
N ARG A 318 -4.99 3.64 17.59
CA ARG A 318 -5.29 2.48 18.45
C ARG A 318 -6.30 2.82 19.55
N PHE A 319 -7.23 1.89 19.83
CA PHE A 319 -8.31 2.04 20.83
C PHE A 319 -8.75 0.71 21.46
#